data_78bcb2158b4090a3fb4b7dad58dfe5d7
#
_entry.id   78bcb2158b4090a3fb4b7dad58dfe5d7
#
_cell.length_a   1.000
_cell.length_b   1.000
_cell.length_c   1.000
_cell.angle_alpha   90.00
_cell.angle_beta   90.00
_cell.angle_gamma   90.00
#
_symmetry.space_group_name_H-M   'P 1'
#
loop_
_entity.id
_entity.type
_entity.pdbx_description
1 polymer ?
#
loop_
_entity_poly.entity_id
_entity_poly.type
_entity_poly.pdbx_seq_one_letter_code
_entity_poly.pdbx_strand_id
1 'polypeptide(L)'
;SFGFDTATKVYSELIGNIERDANSARKYWHFIKLMGRSASHIALECALQTQPNVCLISEEIEAKDMTLNQVVEQLAAVVAKRAEDGNNYGVVLVPEGLIEFVPAIGRLIDELNDLLAAHGADYRDLDEDAQRAYILEHLSKENAATFETLPNSVAHQLSLERDPHGNVQVSLIETEKLLSDMVADKLEKWKAEGKYNGSFATLHHFFGYEGRCAAPSNFDADYCYALGVSAANLIANGKTGYMAIVRNLSAPAEEWEAGGVPITMMLNMERRNGEMKPVIRKALVELEGAPFKKFVEKRDEFARNTCFVYPGPIQYW
;
A
#
# COMPACT_ATOMS: atom_id res chain seq x y z
N SER A 1 -14.24 9.06 -2.73
CA SER A 1 -13.58 7.97 -3.43
C SER A 1 -13.27 8.35 -4.87
N PHE A 2 -12.50 7.56 -5.53
CA PHE A 2 -12.02 7.75 -6.90
C PHE A 2 -12.11 6.41 -7.64
N GLY A 3 -12.07 6.45 -8.98
CA GLY A 3 -12.12 5.26 -9.79
C GLY A 3 -10.80 4.47 -9.74
N PHE A 4 -10.91 3.15 -9.63
CA PHE A 4 -9.76 2.26 -9.61
C PHE A 4 -9.01 2.24 -10.96
N ASP A 5 -9.75 2.13 -12.06
CA ASP A 5 -9.19 2.11 -13.41
C ASP A 5 -8.44 3.41 -13.73
N THR A 6 -9.02 4.54 -13.37
CA THR A 6 -8.38 5.85 -13.52
C THR A 6 -7.09 5.95 -12.72
N ALA A 7 -7.13 5.62 -11.43
CA ALA A 7 -5.97 5.75 -10.56
C ALA A 7 -4.82 4.84 -11.01
N THR A 8 -5.11 3.59 -11.37
CA THR A 8 -4.08 2.64 -11.82
C THR A 8 -3.48 3.04 -13.15
N LYS A 9 -4.25 3.61 -14.08
CA LYS A 9 -3.74 4.13 -15.35
C LYS A 9 -2.84 5.35 -15.16
N VAL A 10 -3.25 6.31 -14.29
CA VAL A 10 -2.40 7.48 -13.97
C VAL A 10 -1.09 7.04 -13.34
N TYR A 11 -1.15 6.17 -12.34
CA TYR A 11 0.07 5.71 -11.68
C TYR A 11 0.95 4.88 -12.61
N SER A 12 0.38 4.04 -13.47
CA SER A 12 1.14 3.26 -14.44
C SER A 12 1.83 4.14 -15.49
N GLU A 13 1.22 5.25 -15.91
CA GLU A 13 1.89 6.25 -16.74
C GLU A 13 3.10 6.86 -16.02
N LEU A 14 2.91 7.31 -14.77
CA LEU A 14 3.99 7.91 -13.97
C LEU A 14 5.11 6.91 -13.68
N ILE A 15 4.77 5.66 -13.33
CA ILE A 15 5.74 4.58 -13.12
C ILE A 15 6.52 4.33 -14.40
N GLY A 16 5.85 4.19 -15.55
CA GLY A 16 6.49 3.98 -16.83
C GLY A 16 7.45 5.11 -17.21
N ASN A 17 7.15 6.36 -16.85
CA ASN A 17 8.06 7.49 -17.03
C ASN A 17 9.30 7.36 -16.14
N ILE A 18 9.14 6.98 -14.86
CA ILE A 18 10.25 6.71 -13.94
C ILE A 18 11.09 5.52 -14.42
N GLU A 19 10.46 4.45 -14.89
CA GLU A 19 11.16 3.27 -15.44
C GLU A 19 11.99 3.61 -16.68
N ARG A 20 11.49 4.51 -17.53
CA ARG A 20 12.24 5.01 -18.68
C ARG A 20 13.47 5.80 -18.24
N ASP A 21 13.33 6.68 -17.25
CA ASP A 21 14.43 7.43 -16.66
C ASP A 21 15.45 6.49 -15.99
N ALA A 22 14.99 5.55 -15.17
CA ALA A 22 15.83 4.55 -14.49
C ALA A 22 16.67 3.74 -15.50
N ASN A 23 16.05 3.30 -16.60
CA ASN A 23 16.73 2.54 -17.65
C ASN A 23 17.72 3.40 -18.46
N SER A 24 17.48 4.69 -18.58
CA SER A 24 18.39 5.63 -19.23
C SER A 24 19.58 6.01 -18.33
N ALA A 25 19.33 6.39 -17.09
CA ALA A 25 20.33 6.84 -16.14
C ALA A 25 21.20 5.70 -15.58
N ARG A 26 20.59 4.53 -15.34
CA ARG A 26 21.21 3.31 -14.78
C ARG A 26 21.97 3.49 -13.47
N LYS A 27 21.49 4.43 -12.61
CA LYS A 27 22.19 4.87 -11.40
C LYS A 27 21.41 4.69 -10.11
N TYR A 28 20.06 4.70 -10.18
CA TYR A 28 19.21 4.82 -9.02
C TYR A 28 18.21 3.69 -8.90
N TRP A 29 17.94 3.30 -7.65
CA TRP A 29 16.78 2.52 -7.27
C TRP A 29 15.66 3.48 -6.88
N HIS A 30 14.55 3.41 -7.60
CA HIS A 30 13.37 4.23 -7.35
C HIS A 30 12.40 3.46 -6.46
N PHE A 31 12.18 3.96 -5.25
CA PHE A 31 11.16 3.45 -4.33
C PHE A 31 9.92 4.31 -4.48
N ILE A 32 8.84 3.72 -4.95
CA ILE A 32 7.59 4.41 -5.29
C ILE A 32 6.50 3.92 -4.36
N LYS A 33 6.08 4.78 -3.41
CA LYS A 33 4.91 4.53 -2.59
C LYS A 33 3.66 4.90 -3.37
N LEU A 34 2.70 3.96 -3.44
CA LEU A 34 1.44 4.12 -4.14
C LEU A 34 0.29 4.25 -3.14
N MET A 35 -0.59 5.22 -3.37
CA MET A 35 -1.83 5.36 -2.60
C MET A 35 -2.62 4.05 -2.63
N GLY A 36 -3.21 3.70 -1.51
CA GLY A 36 -3.96 2.45 -1.34
C GLY A 36 -3.85 1.95 0.10
N ARG A 37 -4.45 2.68 1.03
CA ARG A 37 -4.29 2.52 2.48
C ARG A 37 -4.55 1.12 3.01
N SER A 38 -5.48 0.39 2.40
CA SER A 38 -6.06 -0.78 3.04
C SER A 38 -5.87 -2.08 2.29
N ALA A 39 -5.28 -2.03 1.10
CA ALA A 39 -5.07 -3.19 0.24
C ALA A 39 -4.10 -2.85 -0.88
N SER A 40 -3.43 -3.86 -1.42
CA SER A 40 -2.38 -3.71 -2.44
C SER A 40 -2.89 -3.81 -3.87
N HIS A 41 -4.21 -3.67 -4.12
CA HIS A 41 -4.78 -3.82 -5.47
C HIS A 41 -4.16 -2.85 -6.49
N ILE A 42 -3.97 -1.58 -6.10
CA ILE A 42 -3.39 -0.56 -7.00
C ILE A 42 -1.95 -0.92 -7.33
N ALA A 43 -1.16 -1.32 -6.32
CA ALA A 43 0.23 -1.72 -6.53
C ALA A 43 0.33 -2.96 -7.44
N LEU A 44 -0.52 -3.96 -7.22
CA LEU A 44 -0.58 -5.17 -8.03
C LEU A 44 -0.95 -4.87 -9.49
N GLU A 45 -1.98 -4.05 -9.72
CA GLU A 45 -2.40 -3.66 -11.07
C GLU A 45 -1.30 -2.88 -11.79
N CYS A 46 -0.69 -1.89 -11.12
CA CYS A 46 0.42 -1.15 -11.67
C CYS A 46 1.62 -2.07 -12.00
N ALA A 47 1.92 -3.05 -11.14
CA ALA A 47 2.99 -4.01 -11.40
C ALA A 47 2.72 -4.89 -12.62
N LEU A 48 1.47 -5.28 -12.85
CA LEU A 48 1.08 -6.03 -14.05
C LEU A 48 1.16 -5.19 -15.33
N GLN A 49 0.91 -3.88 -15.22
CA GLN A 49 0.96 -2.95 -16.35
C GLN A 49 2.38 -2.48 -16.70
N THR A 50 3.26 -2.32 -15.72
CA THR A 50 4.60 -1.69 -15.91
C THR A 50 5.78 -2.63 -15.73
N GLN A 51 5.59 -3.75 -15.06
CA GLN A 51 6.60 -4.79 -14.82
C GLN A 51 7.88 -4.27 -14.10
N PRO A 52 7.73 -3.62 -12.94
CA PRO A 52 8.84 -3.14 -12.13
C PRO A 52 9.67 -4.30 -11.58
N ASN A 53 10.89 -4.04 -11.10
CA ASN A 53 11.73 -5.09 -10.54
C ASN A 53 11.14 -5.72 -9.27
N VAL A 54 10.50 -4.92 -8.44
CA VAL A 54 9.82 -5.42 -7.23
C VAL A 54 8.48 -4.70 -7.06
N CYS A 55 7.47 -5.47 -6.69
CA CYS A 55 6.23 -4.95 -6.14
C CYS A 55 5.94 -5.71 -4.84
N LEU A 56 5.85 -4.97 -3.74
CA LEU A 56 5.45 -5.55 -2.46
C LEU A 56 3.93 -5.67 -2.42
N ILE A 57 3.45 -6.81 -1.91
CA ILE A 57 2.01 -7.06 -1.70
C ILE A 57 1.80 -7.28 -0.21
N SER A 58 1.12 -6.35 0.43
CA SER A 58 0.95 -6.32 1.88
C SER A 58 0.29 -7.58 2.41
N GLU A 59 -0.73 -8.08 1.72
CA GLU A 59 -1.47 -9.29 2.06
C GLU A 59 -0.60 -10.55 2.01
N GLU A 60 0.38 -10.61 1.10
CA GLU A 60 1.35 -11.70 1.04
C GLU A 60 2.32 -11.66 2.23
N ILE A 61 2.74 -10.47 2.63
CA ILE A 61 3.64 -10.26 3.79
C ILE A 61 2.94 -10.71 5.08
N GLU A 62 1.67 -10.33 5.25
CA GLU A 62 0.85 -10.77 6.38
C GLU A 62 0.64 -12.28 6.39
N ALA A 63 0.21 -12.86 5.27
CA ALA A 63 -0.08 -14.29 5.15
C ALA A 63 1.15 -15.17 5.40
N LYS A 64 2.35 -14.67 5.11
CA LYS A 64 3.63 -15.34 5.36
C LYS A 64 4.25 -15.02 6.72
N ASP A 65 3.56 -14.24 7.56
CA ASP A 65 4.06 -13.76 8.86
C ASP A 65 5.47 -13.15 8.77
N MET A 66 5.70 -12.33 7.73
CA MET A 66 7.01 -11.77 7.48
C MET A 66 7.31 -10.59 8.41
N THR A 67 8.52 -10.59 8.95
CA THR A 67 9.06 -9.43 9.65
C THR A 67 9.57 -8.36 8.66
N LEU A 68 9.66 -7.12 9.13
CA LEU A 68 10.24 -6.03 8.32
C LEU A 68 11.66 -6.35 7.84
N ASN A 69 12.48 -6.98 8.69
CA ASN A 69 13.83 -7.41 8.33
C ASN A 69 13.84 -8.46 7.20
N GLN A 70 12.87 -9.38 7.17
CA GLN A 70 12.76 -10.36 6.08
C GLN A 70 12.34 -9.69 4.76
N VAL A 71 11.47 -8.70 4.81
CA VAL A 71 11.12 -7.89 3.62
C VAL A 71 12.36 -7.16 3.10
N VAL A 72 13.12 -6.52 3.99
CA VAL A 72 14.38 -5.83 3.64
C VAL A 72 15.40 -6.80 3.06
N GLU A 73 15.52 -8.01 3.61
CA GLU A 73 16.43 -9.03 3.11
C GLU A 73 16.08 -9.50 1.70
N GLN A 74 14.79 -9.68 1.40
CA GLN A 74 14.32 -9.98 0.04
C GLN A 74 14.66 -8.85 -0.95
N LEU A 75 14.41 -7.58 -0.57
CA LEU A 75 14.76 -6.42 -1.38
C LEU A 75 16.27 -6.35 -1.64
N ALA A 76 17.08 -6.48 -0.60
CA ALA A 76 18.54 -6.47 -0.70
C ALA A 76 19.06 -7.60 -1.60
N ALA A 77 18.45 -8.79 -1.55
CA ALA A 77 18.80 -9.91 -2.40
C ALA A 77 18.55 -9.61 -3.89
N VAL A 78 17.42 -8.95 -4.22
CA VAL A 78 17.14 -8.53 -5.60
C VAL A 78 18.17 -7.50 -6.06
N VAL A 79 18.48 -6.49 -5.22
CA VAL A 79 19.48 -5.46 -5.52
C VAL A 79 20.86 -6.10 -5.77
N ALA A 80 21.29 -7.00 -4.88
CA ALA A 80 22.59 -7.66 -5.01
C ALA A 80 22.66 -8.53 -6.27
N LYS A 81 21.59 -9.28 -6.55
CA LYS A 81 21.51 -10.13 -7.74
C LYS A 81 21.60 -9.33 -9.05
N ARG A 82 20.92 -8.19 -9.12
CA ARG A 82 21.00 -7.30 -10.29
C ARG A 82 22.38 -6.66 -10.44
N ALA A 83 23.02 -6.33 -9.32
CA ALA A 83 24.37 -5.78 -9.32
C ALA A 83 25.42 -6.77 -9.85
N GLU A 84 25.26 -8.08 -9.62
CA GLU A 84 26.09 -9.13 -10.24
C GLU A 84 26.05 -9.07 -11.77
N ASP A 85 24.90 -8.73 -12.35
CA ASP A 85 24.68 -8.56 -13.80
C ASP A 85 25.04 -7.12 -14.28
N GLY A 86 25.63 -6.27 -13.43
CA GLY A 86 26.02 -4.88 -13.72
C GLY A 86 24.86 -3.87 -13.67
N ASN A 87 23.68 -4.27 -13.20
CA ASN A 87 22.48 -3.44 -13.13
C ASN A 87 22.28 -2.86 -11.72
N ASN A 88 22.89 -1.68 -11.45
CA ASN A 88 22.78 -0.97 -10.18
C ASN A 88 21.56 -0.02 -10.12
N TYR A 89 20.47 -0.37 -10.75
CA TYR A 89 19.24 0.43 -10.83
C TYR A 89 18.01 -0.46 -10.87
N GLY A 90 16.89 0.13 -10.55
CA GLY A 90 15.60 -0.57 -10.60
C GLY A 90 14.45 0.23 -10.03
N VAL A 91 13.26 -0.38 -10.02
CA VAL A 91 12.03 0.20 -9.51
C VAL A 91 11.37 -0.75 -8.53
N VAL A 92 10.99 -0.21 -7.37
CA VAL A 92 10.30 -0.92 -6.28
C VAL A 92 8.97 -0.22 -6.02
N LEU A 93 7.86 -0.93 -6.17
CA LEU A 93 6.54 -0.42 -5.78
C LEU A 93 6.22 -0.84 -4.35
N VAL A 94 5.81 0.14 -3.55
CA VAL A 94 5.50 -0.01 -2.12
C VAL A 94 4.05 0.41 -1.88
N PRO A 95 3.16 -0.49 -1.43
CA PRO A 95 1.80 -0.11 -1.02
C PRO A 95 1.86 0.84 0.18
N GLU A 96 1.03 1.87 0.19
CA GLU A 96 0.93 2.86 1.28
C GLU A 96 0.70 2.22 2.65
N GLY A 97 -0.17 1.21 2.71
CA GLY A 97 -0.55 0.52 3.94
C GLY A 97 0.40 -0.59 4.39
N LEU A 98 1.51 -0.83 3.71
CA LEU A 98 2.41 -1.96 3.96
C LEU A 98 2.76 -2.15 5.43
N ILE A 99 3.01 -1.05 6.13
CA ILE A 99 3.48 -1.09 7.52
C ILE A 99 2.46 -1.74 8.48
N GLU A 100 1.17 -1.58 8.21
CA GLU A 100 0.09 -2.17 9.01
C GLU A 100 0.01 -3.70 8.83
N PHE A 101 0.49 -4.22 7.71
CA PHE A 101 0.45 -5.64 7.37
C PHE A 101 1.69 -6.42 7.84
N VAL A 102 2.70 -5.75 8.39
CA VAL A 102 3.80 -6.43 9.08
C VAL A 102 3.28 -6.87 10.46
N PRO A 103 3.12 -8.17 10.75
CA PRO A 103 2.32 -8.64 11.89
C PRO A 103 2.74 -8.07 13.24
N ALA A 104 4.04 -7.93 13.47
CA ALA A 104 4.55 -7.31 14.72
C ALA A 104 4.16 -5.84 14.84
N ILE A 105 4.18 -5.09 13.73
CA ILE A 105 3.81 -3.67 13.71
C ILE A 105 2.29 -3.53 13.76
N GLY A 106 1.55 -4.41 13.09
CA GLY A 106 0.07 -4.44 13.17
C GLY A 106 -0.40 -4.60 14.63
N ARG A 107 0.15 -5.57 15.37
CA ARG A 107 -0.16 -5.75 16.80
C ARG A 107 0.21 -4.52 17.65
N LEU A 108 1.34 -3.90 17.37
CA LEU A 108 1.74 -2.66 18.01
C LEU A 108 0.74 -1.53 17.74
N ILE A 109 0.29 -1.37 16.50
CA ILE A 109 -0.70 -0.36 16.11
C ILE A 109 -2.03 -0.59 16.84
N ASP A 110 -2.49 -1.83 16.94
CA ASP A 110 -3.72 -2.16 17.66
C ASP A 110 -3.63 -1.78 19.14
N GLU A 111 -2.53 -2.12 19.82
CA GLU A 111 -2.31 -1.77 21.22
C GLU A 111 -2.18 -0.24 21.41
N LEU A 112 -1.48 0.44 20.50
CA LEU A 112 -1.41 1.91 20.52
C LEU A 112 -2.79 2.56 20.30
N ASN A 113 -3.62 1.99 19.44
CA ASN A 113 -4.99 2.50 19.24
C ASN A 113 -5.83 2.39 20.52
N ASP A 114 -5.73 1.25 21.20
CA ASP A 114 -6.44 1.05 22.48
C ASP A 114 -5.89 1.98 23.58
N LEU A 115 -4.57 2.14 23.69
CA LEU A 115 -3.90 3.02 24.64
C LEU A 115 -4.32 4.49 24.44
N LEU A 116 -4.23 5.00 23.22
CA LEU A 116 -4.56 6.39 22.92
C LEU A 116 -6.07 6.66 23.01
N ALA A 117 -6.92 5.66 22.77
CA ALA A 117 -8.35 5.78 22.99
C ALA A 117 -8.70 5.90 24.48
N ALA A 118 -7.97 5.20 25.36
CA ALA A 118 -8.22 5.20 26.80
C ALA A 118 -7.62 6.44 27.51
N HIS A 119 -6.47 6.91 27.06
CA HIS A 119 -5.64 7.89 27.78
C HIS A 119 -5.28 9.14 26.95
N GLY A 120 -5.94 9.38 25.82
CA GLY A 120 -5.59 10.45 24.88
C GLY A 120 -5.63 11.87 25.47
N ALA A 121 -6.39 12.11 26.54
CA ALA A 121 -6.42 13.42 27.20
C ALA A 121 -5.11 13.72 27.95
N ASP A 122 -4.61 12.73 28.69
CA ASP A 122 -3.37 12.87 29.49
C ASP A 122 -2.13 12.91 28.60
N TYR A 123 -2.21 12.27 27.44
CA TYR A 123 -1.11 12.12 26.47
C TYR A 123 -0.86 13.41 25.66
N ARG A 124 -1.91 14.17 25.30
CA ARG A 124 -1.81 15.31 24.38
C ARG A 124 -0.97 16.47 24.91
N ASP A 125 -0.97 16.66 26.23
CA ASP A 125 -0.27 17.77 26.87
C ASP A 125 1.21 17.48 27.14
N LEU A 126 1.68 16.27 26.81
CA LEU A 126 3.08 15.84 26.97
C LEU A 126 3.93 16.31 25.79
N ASP A 127 5.20 16.63 26.06
CA ASP A 127 6.20 16.81 25.02
C ASP A 127 6.58 15.46 24.35
N GLU A 128 7.30 15.50 23.24
CA GLU A 128 7.61 14.33 22.42
C GLU A 128 8.36 13.24 23.19
N ASP A 129 9.32 13.60 24.04
CA ASP A 129 10.10 12.66 24.84
C ASP A 129 9.23 12.02 25.93
N ALA A 130 8.39 12.81 26.58
CA ALA A 130 7.43 12.33 27.57
C ALA A 130 6.35 11.45 26.94
N GLN A 131 5.87 11.77 25.73
CA GLN A 131 4.96 10.93 24.96
C GLN A 131 5.57 9.56 24.66
N ARG A 132 6.83 9.54 24.22
CA ARG A 132 7.55 8.30 23.97
C ARG A 132 7.72 7.45 25.22
N ALA A 133 8.11 8.08 26.33
CA ALA A 133 8.25 7.39 27.63
C ALA A 133 6.92 6.82 28.12
N TYR A 134 5.84 7.61 28.01
CA TYR A 134 4.48 7.18 28.34
C TYR A 134 4.04 5.95 27.56
N ILE A 135 4.25 5.95 26.24
CA ILE A 135 3.94 4.79 25.38
C ILE A 135 4.71 3.56 25.84
N LEU A 136 6.03 3.67 26.05
CA LEU A 136 6.86 2.52 26.44
C LEU A 136 6.47 1.95 27.82
N GLU A 137 5.99 2.78 28.73
CA GLU A 137 5.53 2.34 30.06
C GLU A 137 4.21 1.54 30.00
N HIS A 138 3.34 1.87 29.01
CA HIS A 138 1.99 1.29 28.93
C HIS A 138 1.85 0.17 27.90
N LEU A 139 2.83 -0.01 27.01
CA LEU A 139 2.83 -1.13 26.05
C LEU A 139 3.19 -2.45 26.71
N SER A 140 2.68 -3.53 26.15
CA SER A 140 3.17 -4.89 26.44
C SER A 140 4.67 -4.98 26.12
N LYS A 141 5.38 -5.89 26.81
CA LYS A 141 6.84 -6.05 26.61
C LYS A 141 7.21 -6.36 25.16
N GLU A 142 6.38 -7.14 24.46
CA GLU A 142 6.61 -7.51 23.05
C GLU A 142 6.48 -6.28 22.14
N ASN A 143 5.41 -5.50 22.30
CA ASN A 143 5.17 -4.31 21.50
C ASN A 143 6.09 -3.15 21.86
N ALA A 144 6.48 -3.00 23.13
CA ALA A 144 7.53 -2.05 23.53
C ALA A 144 8.87 -2.35 22.84
N ALA A 145 9.29 -3.62 22.80
CA ALA A 145 10.48 -4.02 22.07
C ALA A 145 10.37 -3.76 20.56
N THR A 146 9.20 -4.01 19.96
CA THR A 146 8.94 -3.67 18.55
C THR A 146 9.03 -2.16 18.33
N PHE A 147 8.40 -1.35 19.19
CA PHE A 147 8.41 0.11 19.12
C PHE A 147 9.82 0.70 19.22
N GLU A 148 10.67 0.15 20.09
CA GLU A 148 12.08 0.57 20.23
C GLU A 148 12.94 0.25 18.99
N THR A 149 12.59 -0.77 18.22
CA THR A 149 13.32 -1.12 16.99
C THR A 149 12.99 -0.22 15.80
N LEU A 150 11.90 0.54 15.88
CA LEU A 150 11.49 1.43 14.80
C LEU A 150 12.34 2.71 14.78
N PRO A 151 12.65 3.26 13.60
CA PRO A 151 13.23 4.60 13.49
C PRO A 151 12.36 5.64 14.20
N ASN A 152 12.97 6.64 14.80
CA ASN A 152 12.26 7.66 15.58
C ASN A 152 11.14 8.34 14.78
N SER A 153 11.35 8.63 13.49
CA SER A 153 10.34 9.23 12.62
C SER A 153 9.09 8.34 12.47
N VAL A 154 9.27 7.04 12.34
CA VAL A 154 8.16 6.08 12.23
C VAL A 154 7.46 5.90 13.57
N ALA A 155 8.23 5.72 14.65
CA ALA A 155 7.69 5.63 16.01
C ALA A 155 6.86 6.87 16.36
N HIS A 156 7.36 8.07 16.04
CA HIS A 156 6.64 9.33 16.22
C HIS A 156 5.33 9.34 15.42
N GLN A 157 5.34 8.98 14.12
CA GLN A 157 4.12 8.94 13.29
C GLN A 157 3.08 7.94 13.83
N LEU A 158 3.52 6.79 14.35
CA LEU A 158 2.62 5.83 15.00
C LEU A 158 2.02 6.35 16.31
N SER A 159 2.68 7.32 16.95
CA SER A 159 2.27 7.93 18.23
C SER A 159 1.32 9.10 18.07
N LEU A 160 1.19 9.66 16.86
CA LEU A 160 0.32 10.81 16.58
C LEU A 160 -1.17 10.46 16.71
N GLU A 161 -1.99 11.49 16.79
CA GLU A 161 -3.45 11.37 16.83
C GLU A 161 -3.98 10.57 15.62
N ARG A 162 -5.03 9.83 15.89
CA ARG A 162 -5.76 9.05 14.87
C ARG A 162 -6.64 9.96 14.01
N ASP A 163 -6.94 9.49 12.80
CA ASP A 163 -7.94 10.15 11.99
C ASP A 163 -9.34 10.10 12.66
N PRO A 164 -10.34 10.85 12.17
CA PRO A 164 -11.70 10.82 12.74
C PRO A 164 -12.34 9.41 12.76
N HIS A 165 -11.79 8.47 12.03
CA HIS A 165 -12.24 7.06 11.99
C HIS A 165 -11.44 6.15 12.94
N GLY A 166 -10.47 6.68 13.69
CA GLY A 166 -9.65 5.95 14.64
C GLY A 166 -8.50 5.15 14.03
N ASN A 167 -8.06 5.50 12.82
CA ASN A 167 -6.95 4.81 12.17
C ASN A 167 -5.66 5.64 12.19
N VAL A 168 -4.52 4.97 12.19
CA VAL A 168 -3.21 5.60 11.94
C VAL A 168 -3.21 6.27 10.56
N GLN A 169 -2.59 7.44 10.47
CA GLN A 169 -2.42 8.13 9.19
C GLN A 169 -1.20 7.58 8.45
N VAL A 170 -1.32 6.37 7.93
CA VAL A 170 -0.20 5.64 7.27
C VAL A 170 0.37 6.36 6.06
N SER A 171 -0.39 7.24 5.41
CA SER A 171 0.09 8.09 4.31
C SER A 171 1.24 9.00 4.72
N LEU A 172 1.30 9.39 5.99
CA LEU A 172 2.35 10.24 6.55
C LEU A 172 3.63 9.45 6.88
N ILE A 173 3.56 8.11 6.92
CA ILE A 173 4.74 7.26 7.15
C ILE A 173 5.49 7.12 5.83
N GLU A 174 6.73 7.58 5.79
CA GLU A 174 7.62 7.45 4.64
C GLU A 174 8.17 6.00 4.52
N THR A 175 7.26 5.04 4.32
CA THR A 175 7.59 3.60 4.27
C THR A 175 8.59 3.28 3.16
N GLU A 176 8.51 3.98 2.03
CA GLU A 176 9.44 3.86 0.91
C GLU A 176 10.87 4.26 1.29
N LYS A 177 11.01 5.29 2.11
CA LYS A 177 12.30 5.76 2.63
C LYS A 177 12.82 4.81 3.72
N LEU A 178 11.96 4.44 4.67
CA LEU A 178 12.29 3.44 5.69
C LEU A 178 12.88 2.17 5.07
N LEU A 179 12.20 1.59 4.08
CA LEU A 179 12.67 0.37 3.42
C LEU A 179 14.00 0.58 2.70
N SER A 180 14.15 1.69 1.98
CA SER A 180 15.39 1.96 1.25
C SER A 180 16.58 2.18 2.17
N ASP A 181 16.40 2.88 3.29
CA ASP A 181 17.45 3.11 4.30
C ASP A 181 17.88 1.78 4.94
N MET A 182 16.92 0.94 5.32
CA MET A 182 17.21 -0.40 5.86
C MET A 182 17.89 -1.32 4.84
N VAL A 183 17.53 -1.23 3.57
CA VAL A 183 18.19 -1.96 2.48
C VAL A 183 19.65 -1.46 2.31
N ALA A 184 19.88 -0.15 2.36
CA ALA A 184 21.22 0.43 2.29
C ALA A 184 22.09 -0.11 3.44
N ASP A 185 21.60 -0.08 4.67
CA ASP A 185 22.32 -0.63 5.84
C ASP A 185 22.63 -2.13 5.69
N LYS A 186 21.70 -2.89 5.14
CA LYS A 186 21.89 -4.33 4.89
C LYS A 186 22.96 -4.57 3.82
N LEU A 187 22.92 -3.79 2.73
CA LEU A 187 23.89 -3.90 1.65
C LEU A 187 25.30 -3.47 2.07
N GLU A 188 25.44 -2.46 2.94
CA GLU A 188 26.75 -2.09 3.50
C GLU A 188 27.35 -3.21 4.36
N LYS A 189 26.51 -3.90 5.18
CA LYS A 189 26.93 -5.11 5.90
C LYS A 189 27.37 -6.21 4.94
N TRP A 190 26.59 -6.48 3.89
CA TRP A 190 26.96 -7.47 2.89
C TRP A 190 28.20 -7.11 2.08
N LYS A 191 28.47 -5.82 1.89
CA LYS A 191 29.69 -5.35 1.26
C LYS A 191 30.92 -5.61 2.12
N ALA A 192 30.81 -5.35 3.43
CA ALA A 192 31.85 -5.69 4.40
C ALA A 192 32.12 -7.21 4.48
N GLU A 193 31.12 -8.04 4.26
CA GLU A 193 31.20 -9.50 4.19
C GLU A 193 31.64 -10.04 2.82
N GLY A 194 31.84 -9.18 1.82
CA GLY A 194 32.22 -9.57 0.45
C GLY A 194 31.07 -10.21 -0.36
N LYS A 195 29.81 -10.06 0.10
CA LYS A 195 28.63 -10.60 -0.56
C LYS A 195 27.97 -9.65 -1.56
N TYR A 196 28.36 -8.38 -1.54
CA TYR A 196 27.82 -7.33 -2.40
C TYR A 196 28.94 -6.40 -2.87
N ASN A 197 29.02 -6.15 -4.19
CA ASN A 197 30.01 -5.27 -4.80
C ASN A 197 29.41 -4.16 -5.67
N GLY A 198 28.08 -3.99 -5.61
CA GLY A 198 27.37 -2.96 -6.38
C GLY A 198 27.45 -1.57 -5.77
N SER A 199 26.73 -0.66 -6.39
CA SER A 199 26.38 0.65 -5.86
C SER A 199 24.87 0.73 -5.63
N PHE A 200 24.46 1.35 -4.53
CA PHE A 200 23.06 1.52 -4.19
C PHE A 200 22.82 2.99 -3.84
N ALA A 201 22.12 3.67 -4.72
CA ALA A 201 21.63 5.03 -4.52
C ALA A 201 20.13 5.06 -4.79
N THR A 202 19.36 5.80 -4.01
CA THR A 202 17.90 5.74 -4.02
C THR A 202 17.27 7.09 -4.34
N LEU A 203 16.11 7.02 -4.98
CA LEU A 203 15.17 8.13 -5.14
C LEU A 203 13.80 7.65 -4.64
N HIS A 204 13.09 8.55 -3.96
CA HIS A 204 11.80 8.26 -3.34
C HIS A 204 10.70 9.04 -4.01
N HIS A 205 9.57 8.38 -4.22
CA HIS A 205 8.39 8.98 -4.82
C HIS A 205 7.15 8.56 -4.03
N PHE A 206 6.21 9.48 -3.88
CA PHE A 206 4.86 9.17 -3.40
C PHE A 206 3.85 9.58 -4.45
N PHE A 207 3.15 8.62 -5.02
CA PHE A 207 2.04 8.83 -5.93
C PHE A 207 0.73 8.75 -5.16
N GLY A 208 0.16 9.91 -4.91
CA GLY A 208 -0.97 10.10 -4.02
C GLY A 208 -2.18 10.72 -4.73
N TYR A 209 -2.44 11.98 -4.42
CA TYR A 209 -3.67 12.67 -4.84
C TYR A 209 -3.80 12.86 -6.36
N GLU A 210 -2.71 12.90 -7.11
CA GLU A 210 -2.69 13.03 -8.57
C GLU A 210 -3.50 11.93 -9.27
N GLY A 211 -3.44 10.68 -8.80
CA GLY A 211 -4.24 9.58 -9.34
C GLY A 211 -5.72 9.71 -9.00
N ARG A 212 -6.03 10.28 -7.83
CA ARG A 212 -7.40 10.46 -7.36
C ARG A 212 -8.10 11.68 -8.00
N CYS A 213 -7.34 12.67 -8.41
CA CYS A 213 -7.84 13.96 -8.92
C CYS A 213 -7.84 14.03 -10.45
N ALA A 214 -7.41 12.97 -11.14
CA ALA A 214 -7.41 12.92 -12.60
C ALA A 214 -8.84 12.86 -13.15
N ALA A 215 -9.00 13.27 -14.42
CA ALA A 215 -10.23 13.04 -15.15
C ALA A 215 -10.49 11.52 -15.27
N PRO A 216 -11.76 11.06 -15.13
CA PRO A 216 -12.08 9.65 -15.15
C PRO A 216 -11.76 9.01 -16.49
N SER A 217 -11.28 7.76 -16.47
CA SER A 217 -11.25 6.91 -17.66
C SER A 217 -12.68 6.66 -18.17
N ASN A 218 -12.82 6.25 -19.43
CA ASN A 218 -14.14 5.91 -19.97
C ASN A 218 -14.84 4.83 -19.14
N PHE A 219 -14.09 3.81 -18.70
CA PHE A 219 -14.63 2.77 -17.81
C PHE A 219 -15.19 3.35 -16.50
N ASP A 220 -14.42 4.18 -15.80
CA ASP A 220 -14.87 4.77 -14.54
C ASP A 220 -16.00 5.79 -14.74
N ALA A 221 -16.04 6.50 -15.87
CA ALA A 221 -17.14 7.41 -16.20
C ALA A 221 -18.46 6.63 -16.38
N ASP A 222 -18.45 5.56 -17.17
CA ASP A 222 -19.63 4.71 -17.39
C ASP A 222 -20.06 3.99 -16.11
N TYR A 223 -19.08 3.48 -15.34
CA TYR A 223 -19.34 2.81 -14.08
C TYR A 223 -19.98 3.73 -13.03
N CYS A 224 -19.45 4.94 -12.86
CA CYS A 224 -20.02 5.92 -11.95
C CYS A 224 -21.42 6.37 -12.38
N TYR A 225 -21.66 6.53 -13.69
CA TYR A 225 -22.98 6.81 -14.22
C TYR A 225 -23.97 5.68 -13.91
N ALA A 226 -23.59 4.43 -14.17
CA ALA A 226 -24.41 3.25 -13.88
C ALA A 226 -24.71 3.14 -12.37
N LEU A 227 -23.75 3.39 -11.48
CA LEU A 227 -23.96 3.46 -10.04
C LEU A 227 -24.94 4.56 -9.64
N GLY A 228 -24.83 5.75 -10.26
CA GLY A 228 -25.74 6.87 -10.01
C GLY A 228 -27.18 6.54 -10.40
N VAL A 229 -27.37 5.95 -11.57
CA VAL A 229 -28.69 5.49 -12.06
C VAL A 229 -29.25 4.40 -11.15
N SER A 230 -28.42 3.44 -10.73
CA SER A 230 -28.84 2.36 -9.79
C SER A 230 -29.30 2.96 -8.46
N ALA A 231 -28.54 3.92 -7.89
CA ALA A 231 -28.91 4.61 -6.66
C ALA A 231 -30.22 5.38 -6.78
N ALA A 232 -30.41 6.12 -7.88
CA ALA A 232 -31.64 6.85 -8.15
C ALA A 232 -32.87 5.90 -8.22
N ASN A 233 -32.73 4.75 -8.88
CA ASN A 233 -33.77 3.73 -8.95
C ASN A 233 -34.11 3.12 -7.57
N LEU A 234 -33.10 2.87 -6.73
CA LEU A 234 -33.34 2.40 -5.36
C LEU A 234 -34.13 3.42 -4.55
N ILE A 235 -33.78 4.71 -4.65
CA ILE A 235 -34.50 5.81 -3.96
C ILE A 235 -35.94 5.91 -4.48
N ALA A 236 -36.14 5.90 -5.80
CA ALA A 236 -37.47 6.00 -6.40
C ALA A 236 -38.39 4.84 -6.00
N ASN A 237 -37.83 3.68 -5.69
CA ASN A 237 -38.57 2.51 -5.19
C ASN A 237 -38.65 2.43 -3.66
N GLY A 238 -38.31 3.51 -2.95
CA GLY A 238 -38.39 3.58 -1.48
C GLY A 238 -37.40 2.66 -0.74
N LYS A 239 -36.32 2.22 -1.39
CA LYS A 239 -35.30 1.36 -0.79
C LYS A 239 -34.29 2.21 -0.04
N THR A 240 -34.31 2.18 1.29
CA THR A 240 -33.34 2.83 2.17
C THR A 240 -32.41 1.79 2.78
N GLY A 241 -31.17 2.20 3.13
CA GLY A 241 -30.17 1.30 3.70
C GLY A 241 -29.59 0.30 2.70
N TYR A 242 -29.66 0.62 1.41
CA TYR A 242 -29.04 -0.15 0.32
C TYR A 242 -27.81 0.56 -0.23
N MET A 243 -26.81 -0.22 -0.60
CA MET A 243 -25.68 0.23 -1.40
C MET A 243 -25.95 -0.11 -2.86
N ALA A 244 -25.85 0.87 -3.76
CA ALA A 244 -25.91 0.63 -5.20
C ALA A 244 -24.71 -0.19 -5.65
N ILE A 245 -24.94 -1.17 -6.50
CA ILE A 245 -23.89 -2.02 -7.09
C ILE A 245 -24.11 -2.16 -8.58
N VAL A 246 -23.03 -2.46 -9.29
CA VAL A 246 -23.04 -2.91 -10.69
C VAL A 246 -22.18 -4.16 -10.77
N ARG A 247 -22.71 -5.20 -11.43
CA ARG A 247 -22.03 -6.47 -11.64
C ARG A 247 -21.70 -6.67 -13.11
N ASN A 248 -20.95 -7.73 -13.39
CA ASN A 248 -20.53 -8.11 -14.75
C ASN A 248 -19.63 -7.07 -15.43
N LEU A 249 -18.78 -6.41 -14.64
CA LEU A 249 -17.94 -5.30 -15.10
C LEU A 249 -16.85 -5.70 -16.12
N SER A 250 -16.61 -6.99 -16.33
CA SER A 250 -15.71 -7.51 -17.37
C SER A 250 -16.33 -7.55 -18.76
N ALA A 251 -17.68 -7.41 -18.84
CA ALA A 251 -18.42 -7.34 -20.09
C ALA A 251 -18.52 -5.88 -20.59
N PRO A 252 -18.95 -5.67 -21.87
CA PRO A 252 -19.32 -4.34 -22.32
C PRO A 252 -20.37 -3.67 -21.44
N ALA A 253 -20.37 -2.33 -21.36
CA ALA A 253 -21.20 -1.58 -20.43
C ALA A 253 -22.73 -1.83 -20.58
N GLU A 254 -23.19 -2.12 -21.78
CA GLU A 254 -24.59 -2.49 -22.09
C GLU A 254 -25.02 -3.84 -21.50
N GLU A 255 -24.07 -4.68 -21.08
CA GLU A 255 -24.32 -5.96 -20.45
C GLU A 255 -24.16 -5.91 -18.91
N TRP A 256 -23.86 -4.74 -18.36
CA TRP A 256 -23.71 -4.58 -16.92
C TRP A 256 -25.06 -4.72 -16.20
N GLU A 257 -25.01 -5.32 -15.02
CA GLU A 257 -26.17 -5.59 -14.18
C GLU A 257 -26.22 -4.63 -12.98
N ALA A 258 -27.10 -3.63 -13.03
CA ALA A 258 -27.34 -2.71 -11.93
C ALA A 258 -28.17 -3.39 -10.81
N GLY A 259 -27.88 -3.09 -9.55
CA GLY A 259 -28.60 -3.65 -8.42
C GLY A 259 -28.36 -2.90 -7.12
N GLY A 260 -28.86 -3.51 -6.02
CA GLY A 260 -28.66 -2.99 -4.68
C GLY A 260 -28.47 -4.10 -3.66
N VAL A 261 -27.58 -3.88 -2.69
CA VAL A 261 -27.34 -4.79 -1.57
C VAL A 261 -27.67 -4.08 -0.27
N PRO A 262 -28.46 -4.69 0.65
CA PRO A 262 -28.67 -4.12 1.98
C PRO A 262 -27.32 -3.89 2.68
N ILE A 263 -27.09 -2.69 3.20
CA ILE A 263 -25.82 -2.32 3.82
C ILE A 263 -25.47 -3.25 5.00
N THR A 264 -26.47 -3.78 5.69
CA THR A 264 -26.28 -4.73 6.78
C THR A 264 -25.62 -6.04 6.35
N MET A 265 -25.75 -6.43 5.07
CA MET A 265 -25.09 -7.62 4.51
C MET A 265 -23.60 -7.37 4.23
N MET A 266 -23.18 -6.11 4.20
CA MET A 266 -21.78 -5.70 3.95
C MET A 266 -21.02 -5.41 5.25
N LEU A 267 -21.72 -5.37 6.39
CA LEU A 267 -21.14 -5.02 7.68
C LEU A 267 -20.44 -6.23 8.32
N ASN A 268 -19.29 -5.95 8.90
CA ASN A 268 -18.55 -6.81 9.80
C ASN A 268 -18.33 -6.08 11.13
N MET A 269 -18.10 -6.80 12.22
CA MET A 269 -17.78 -6.18 13.52
C MET A 269 -16.26 -6.10 13.67
N GLU A 270 -15.74 -4.88 13.79
CA GLU A 270 -14.33 -4.62 14.05
C GLU A 270 -14.16 -3.77 15.32
N ARG A 271 -13.05 -4.01 16.03
CA ARG A 271 -12.70 -3.20 17.19
C ARG A 271 -12.10 -1.87 16.74
N ARG A 272 -12.74 -0.76 17.11
CA ARG A 272 -12.30 0.61 16.80
C ARG A 272 -12.49 1.52 18.01
N ASN A 273 -11.45 2.27 18.37
CA ASN A 273 -11.49 3.14 19.55
C ASN A 273 -11.93 2.41 20.83
N GLY A 274 -11.44 1.18 21.04
CA GLY A 274 -11.77 0.36 22.20
C GLY A 274 -13.16 -0.31 22.15
N GLU A 275 -14.00 -0.05 21.15
CA GLU A 275 -15.36 -0.56 21.02
C GLU A 275 -15.56 -1.39 19.76
N MET A 276 -16.47 -2.38 19.83
CA MET A 276 -16.89 -3.13 18.66
C MET A 276 -17.86 -2.29 17.81
N LYS A 277 -17.45 -1.96 16.58
CA LYS A 277 -18.26 -1.14 15.66
C LYS A 277 -18.55 -1.89 14.37
N PRO A 278 -19.76 -1.74 13.80
CA PRO A 278 -20.06 -2.28 12.49
C PRO A 278 -19.34 -1.47 11.41
N VAL A 279 -18.55 -2.15 10.59
CA VAL A 279 -17.80 -1.55 9.47
C VAL A 279 -18.02 -2.37 8.21
N ILE A 280 -17.93 -1.73 7.04
CA ILE A 280 -17.91 -2.45 5.77
C ILE A 280 -16.55 -3.13 5.62
N ARG A 281 -16.59 -4.45 5.37
CA ARG A 281 -15.37 -5.25 5.20
C ARG A 281 -14.58 -4.77 3.98
N LYS A 282 -13.31 -4.54 4.16
CA LYS A 282 -12.38 -4.20 3.07
C LYS A 282 -12.17 -5.42 2.17
N ALA A 283 -12.16 -5.20 0.86
CA ALA A 283 -11.69 -6.20 -0.09
C ALA A 283 -10.16 -6.18 -0.11
N LEU A 284 -9.53 -7.29 0.23
CA LEU A 284 -8.08 -7.48 0.18
C LEU A 284 -7.69 -8.19 -1.11
N VAL A 285 -6.41 -8.13 -1.49
CA VAL A 285 -5.89 -8.90 -2.61
C VAL A 285 -6.05 -10.38 -2.31
N GLU A 286 -6.74 -11.09 -3.19
CA GLU A 286 -6.89 -12.54 -3.10
C GLU A 286 -5.62 -13.22 -3.61
N LEU A 287 -4.85 -13.84 -2.69
CA LEU A 287 -3.60 -14.52 -3.05
C LEU A 287 -3.81 -15.76 -3.94
N GLU A 288 -5.02 -16.30 -3.94
CA GLU A 288 -5.44 -17.37 -4.87
C GLU A 288 -6.13 -16.82 -6.13
N GLY A 289 -6.29 -15.50 -6.23
CA GLY A 289 -6.90 -14.84 -7.38
C GLY A 289 -6.00 -14.79 -8.61
N ALA A 290 -6.62 -14.74 -9.79
CA ALA A 290 -5.89 -14.77 -11.06
C ALA A 290 -4.86 -13.63 -11.24
N PRO A 291 -5.15 -12.36 -10.85
CA PRO A 291 -4.18 -11.28 -10.99
C PRO A 291 -2.91 -11.53 -10.17
N PHE A 292 -3.05 -11.95 -8.90
CA PHE A 292 -1.89 -12.22 -8.05
C PHE A 292 -1.09 -13.43 -8.56
N LYS A 293 -1.74 -14.52 -8.95
CA LYS A 293 -1.07 -15.69 -9.56
C LYS A 293 -0.27 -15.32 -10.80
N LYS A 294 -0.84 -14.48 -11.67
CA LYS A 294 -0.13 -14.01 -12.87
C LYS A 294 1.10 -13.16 -12.51
N PHE A 295 1.00 -12.33 -11.49
CA PHE A 295 2.15 -11.59 -10.97
C PHE A 295 3.23 -12.53 -10.42
N VAL A 296 2.85 -13.50 -9.58
CA VAL A 296 3.79 -14.48 -8.99
C VAL A 296 4.53 -15.29 -10.05
N GLU A 297 3.86 -15.68 -11.14
CA GLU A 297 4.50 -16.40 -12.28
C GLU A 297 5.61 -15.58 -12.94
N LYS A 298 5.54 -14.24 -12.88
CA LYS A 298 6.42 -13.34 -13.61
C LYS A 298 7.41 -12.57 -12.74
N ARG A 299 7.15 -12.42 -11.45
CA ARG A 299 7.91 -11.54 -10.57
C ARG A 299 9.41 -11.85 -10.49
N ASP A 300 9.80 -13.14 -10.60
CA ASP A 300 11.21 -13.53 -10.56
C ASP A 300 11.95 -13.08 -11.83
N GLU A 301 11.26 -13.11 -12.98
CA GLU A 301 11.76 -12.54 -14.23
C GLU A 301 11.91 -11.02 -14.13
N PHE A 302 10.88 -10.32 -13.59
CA PHE A 302 10.91 -8.87 -13.39
C PHE A 302 12.01 -8.45 -12.41
N ALA A 303 12.20 -9.21 -11.33
CA ALA A 303 13.21 -8.94 -10.33
C ALA A 303 14.63 -8.96 -10.90
N ARG A 304 14.91 -9.87 -11.82
CA ARG A 304 16.25 -10.06 -12.41
C ARG A 304 16.48 -9.19 -13.64
N ASN A 305 15.50 -9.14 -14.53
CA ASN A 305 15.62 -8.51 -15.83
C ASN A 305 15.03 -7.08 -15.81
N THR A 306 15.33 -6.31 -16.83
CA THR A 306 14.67 -5.02 -17.08
C THR A 306 13.52 -5.26 -18.07
N CYS A 307 12.36 -5.63 -17.52
CA CYS A 307 11.16 -5.98 -18.28
C CYS A 307 10.18 -4.80 -18.41
N PHE A 308 10.62 -3.60 -18.16
CA PHE A 308 9.81 -2.39 -18.05
C PHE A 308 8.86 -2.18 -19.24
N VAL A 309 7.61 -1.85 -18.93
CA VAL A 309 6.58 -1.50 -19.90
C VAL A 309 6.15 -0.06 -19.67
N TYR A 310 6.10 0.71 -20.73
CA TYR A 310 5.74 2.14 -20.72
C TYR A 310 4.35 2.33 -21.30
N PRO A 311 3.27 2.30 -20.48
CA PRO A 311 1.90 2.34 -21.00
C PRO A 311 1.56 3.63 -21.74
N GLY A 312 2.25 4.73 -21.40
CA GLY A 312 1.93 6.06 -21.94
C GLY A 312 0.68 6.67 -21.29
N PRO A 313 0.20 7.80 -21.81
CA PRO A 313 -0.90 8.56 -21.24
C PRO A 313 -2.23 7.81 -21.36
N ILE A 314 -3.15 8.13 -20.44
CA ILE A 314 -4.52 7.61 -20.47
C ILE A 314 -5.20 8.02 -21.78
N GLN A 315 -5.91 7.07 -22.40
CA GLN A 315 -6.77 7.31 -23.53
C GLN A 315 -8.22 7.49 -23.06
N TYR A 316 -8.91 8.51 -23.57
CA TYR A 316 -10.26 8.91 -23.15
C TYR A 316 -11.33 8.68 -24.23
N TRP A 317 -11.02 7.99 -25.31
CA TRP A 317 -11.97 7.64 -26.39
C TRP A 317 -11.91 6.17 -26.76
#